data_63841db574fcb0e2346f4b7b2c2cf6f9
#
_entry.id   63841db574fcb0e2346f4b7b2c2cf6f9
#
_cell.length_a   1.000
_cell.length_b   1.000
_cell.length_c   1.000
_cell.angle_alpha   90.00
_cell.angle_beta   90.00
_cell.angle_gamma   90.00
#
_symmetry.space_group_name_H-M   'P 1'
#
loop_
_entity.id
_entity.type
_entity.pdbx_description
1 polymer ?
#
loop_
_entity_poly.entity_id
_entity_poly.type
_entity_poly.pdbx_seq_one_letter_code
_entity_poly.pdbx_strand_id
1 'polypeptide(L)'
;MKDPTISSSPAKLRPSAGKSWQQTKSENTRLQILEATLYCFSEYGFHNTTTEKVSKQAKVSRGAMLHHFSQRAELVRAAVEHLHEKRLQEYERDLRALNEDAKHTLVAEGIEVFWRQLQSPLFAIYCELLVAARTDDELKRTLAPAQEAFERAWQSRSQTIFPDLALSKQFWIATAATRYMLEGIAINTQSRGRSPDSAYTQEILSWLKETVSGLLSDVSRIDRNTAMSAKGASKE
;
A
#
# COMPACT_ATOMS: atom_id res chain seq x y z
N MET A 1 -18.07 -1.73 21.36
CA MET A 1 -16.71 -1.22 21.17
C MET A 1 -16.75 -0.39 19.89
N LYS A 2 -16.44 0.90 19.93
CA LYS A 2 -16.62 1.83 18.80
C LYS A 2 -15.43 1.67 17.86
N ASP A 3 -15.74 1.42 16.59
CA ASP A 3 -14.76 1.32 15.49
C ASP A 3 -13.83 2.53 15.39
N PRO A 4 -12.57 2.32 14.97
CA PRO A 4 -11.71 3.40 14.56
C PRO A 4 -12.26 3.97 13.24
N THR A 5 -13.01 5.03 13.36
CA THR A 5 -13.63 5.79 12.28
C THR A 5 -12.62 6.16 11.21
N ILE A 6 -12.86 5.73 9.95
CA ILE A 6 -12.37 6.41 8.74
C ILE A 6 -13.06 7.79 8.72
N SER A 7 -12.77 8.61 9.70
CA SER A 7 -13.25 9.98 9.83
C SER A 7 -12.09 10.95 9.67
N SER A 8 -11.60 11.05 8.44
CA SER A 8 -10.97 12.28 8.00
C SER A 8 -11.78 12.79 6.82
N SER A 9 -12.55 13.85 7.04
CA SER A 9 -13.07 14.66 5.94
C SER A 9 -11.91 14.92 4.98
N PRO A 10 -12.07 14.67 3.66
CA PRO A 10 -10.99 14.89 2.72
C PRO A 10 -10.50 16.34 2.87
N ALA A 11 -9.20 16.50 3.08
CA ALA A 11 -8.60 17.83 3.15
C ALA A 11 -8.93 18.55 1.85
N LYS A 12 -9.70 19.63 1.94
CA LYS A 12 -10.07 20.44 0.76
C LYS A 12 -8.80 20.95 0.12
N LEU A 13 -8.55 20.55 -1.11
CA LEU A 13 -7.46 21.09 -1.92
C LEU A 13 -7.62 22.61 -2.00
N ARG A 14 -6.59 23.36 -1.63
CA ARG A 14 -6.52 24.80 -1.87
C ARG A 14 -6.11 25.01 -3.32
N PRO A 15 -6.57 26.11 -3.98
CA PRO A 15 -6.15 26.41 -5.34
C PRO A 15 -4.62 26.51 -5.40
N SER A 16 -3.98 25.69 -6.22
CA SER A 16 -2.58 25.90 -6.59
C SER A 16 -2.50 27.01 -7.62
N ALA A 17 -1.38 27.76 -7.64
CA ALA A 17 -1.17 28.85 -8.58
C ALA A 17 -1.39 28.33 -10.03
N GLY A 18 -2.42 28.87 -10.72
CA GLY A 18 -2.76 28.54 -12.10
C GLY A 18 -4.08 27.79 -12.33
N LYS A 19 -4.75 27.23 -11.31
CA LYS A 19 -6.05 26.55 -11.47
C LYS A 19 -7.23 27.49 -11.21
N SER A 20 -8.27 27.43 -12.06
CA SER A 20 -9.50 28.19 -11.82
C SER A 20 -10.24 27.61 -10.59
N TRP A 21 -11.01 28.46 -9.90
CA TRP A 21 -11.85 28.04 -8.76
C TRP A 21 -12.83 26.91 -9.15
N GLN A 22 -13.35 26.94 -10.38
CA GLN A 22 -14.24 25.89 -10.89
C GLN A 22 -13.51 24.55 -11.05
N GLN A 23 -12.28 24.55 -11.55
CA GLN A 23 -11.46 23.33 -11.67
C GLN A 23 -11.15 22.75 -10.28
N THR A 24 -10.76 23.57 -9.32
CA THR A 24 -10.51 23.12 -7.95
C THR A 24 -11.76 22.54 -7.29
N LYS A 25 -12.94 23.14 -7.51
CA LYS A 25 -14.21 22.63 -7.01
C LYS A 25 -14.55 21.27 -7.65
N SER A 26 -14.34 21.12 -8.95
CA SER A 26 -14.57 19.88 -9.68
C SER A 26 -13.65 18.74 -9.19
N GLU A 27 -12.35 19.03 -9.01
CA GLU A 27 -11.37 18.09 -8.46
C GLU A 27 -11.73 17.65 -7.02
N ASN A 28 -12.13 18.59 -6.17
CA ASN A 28 -12.58 18.28 -4.81
C ASN A 28 -13.82 17.38 -4.81
N THR A 29 -14.77 17.63 -5.71
CA THR A 29 -15.97 16.77 -5.84
C THR A 29 -15.57 15.37 -6.30
N ARG A 30 -14.68 15.26 -7.29
CA ARG A 30 -14.17 13.97 -7.76
C ARG A 30 -13.47 13.19 -6.66
N LEU A 31 -12.59 13.84 -5.90
CA LEU A 31 -11.92 13.23 -4.74
C LEU A 31 -12.93 12.78 -3.68
N GLN A 32 -13.92 13.59 -3.37
CA GLN A 32 -14.99 13.25 -2.42
C GLN A 32 -15.77 12.00 -2.85
N ILE A 33 -16.03 11.83 -4.14
CA ILE A 33 -16.66 10.63 -4.68
C ILE A 33 -15.75 9.40 -4.54
N LEU A 34 -14.45 9.53 -4.80
CA LEU A 34 -13.49 8.42 -4.65
C LEU A 34 -13.36 7.98 -3.19
N GLU A 35 -13.24 8.92 -2.24
CA GLU A 35 -13.22 8.60 -0.81
C GLU A 35 -14.51 7.90 -0.35
N ALA A 36 -15.65 8.38 -0.82
CA ALA A 36 -16.93 7.72 -0.55
C ALA A 36 -17.03 6.32 -1.16
N THR A 37 -16.36 6.09 -2.30
CA THR A 37 -16.32 4.78 -2.94
C THR A 37 -15.47 3.81 -2.10
N LEU A 38 -14.29 4.23 -1.64
CA LEU A 38 -13.47 3.42 -0.74
C LEU A 38 -14.18 3.10 0.57
N TYR A 39 -14.88 4.08 1.15
CA TYR A 39 -15.74 3.84 2.31
C TYR A 39 -16.82 2.80 2.03
N CYS A 40 -17.50 2.89 0.90
CA CYS A 40 -18.54 1.91 0.52
C CYS A 40 -17.97 0.51 0.29
N PHE A 41 -16.76 0.38 -0.26
CA PHE A 41 -16.07 -0.90 -0.38
C PHE A 41 -15.77 -1.52 0.99
N SER A 42 -15.32 -0.71 1.94
CA SER A 42 -15.06 -1.16 3.31
C SER A 42 -16.33 -1.59 4.05
N GLU A 43 -17.41 -0.81 3.91
CA GLU A 43 -18.63 -0.99 4.71
C GLU A 43 -19.56 -2.05 4.12
N TYR A 44 -19.68 -2.12 2.80
CA TYR A 44 -20.67 -2.97 2.13
C TYR A 44 -20.05 -4.08 1.29
N GLY A 45 -18.74 -4.08 1.12
CA GLY A 45 -18.03 -4.92 0.16
C GLY A 45 -18.21 -4.43 -1.29
N PHE A 46 -17.37 -4.98 -2.18
CA PHE A 46 -17.35 -4.57 -3.59
C PHE A 46 -18.69 -4.79 -4.31
N HIS A 47 -19.27 -5.99 -4.20
CA HIS A 47 -20.48 -6.36 -4.94
C HIS A 47 -21.72 -5.57 -4.49
N ASN A 48 -21.80 -5.21 -3.22
CA ASN A 48 -22.93 -4.45 -2.67
C ASN A 48 -22.75 -2.92 -2.80
N THR A 49 -21.61 -2.46 -3.29
CA THR A 49 -21.37 -1.03 -3.52
C THR A 49 -22.00 -0.60 -4.84
N THR A 50 -23.03 0.26 -4.76
CA THR A 50 -23.72 0.84 -5.91
C THR A 50 -23.41 2.33 -6.05
N THR A 51 -23.53 2.87 -7.27
CA THR A 51 -23.37 4.31 -7.53
C THR A 51 -24.32 5.16 -6.71
N GLU A 52 -25.51 4.64 -6.37
CA GLU A 52 -26.46 5.32 -5.48
C GLU A 52 -25.94 5.43 -4.04
N LYS A 53 -25.42 4.32 -3.48
CA LYS A 53 -24.79 4.33 -2.14
C LYS A 53 -23.61 5.29 -2.11
N VAL A 54 -22.77 5.28 -3.14
CA VAL A 54 -21.62 6.17 -3.25
C VAL A 54 -22.04 7.63 -3.32
N SER A 55 -23.02 7.99 -4.18
CA SER A 55 -23.51 9.38 -4.30
C SER A 55 -24.11 9.89 -3.00
N LYS A 56 -24.84 9.04 -2.27
CA LYS A 56 -25.40 9.36 -0.96
C LYS A 56 -24.27 9.59 0.09
N GLN A 57 -23.29 8.71 0.12
CA GLN A 57 -22.13 8.82 1.02
C GLN A 57 -21.29 10.06 0.69
N ALA A 58 -21.05 10.34 -0.59
CA ALA A 58 -20.35 11.52 -1.06
C ALA A 58 -21.15 12.82 -0.91
N LYS A 59 -22.44 12.75 -0.54
CA LYS A 59 -23.35 13.91 -0.45
C LYS A 59 -23.39 14.71 -1.75
N VAL A 60 -23.37 14.03 -2.89
CA VAL A 60 -23.51 14.62 -4.23
C VAL A 60 -24.79 14.17 -4.89
N SER A 61 -25.33 14.98 -5.81
CA SER A 61 -26.47 14.56 -6.62
C SER A 61 -26.09 13.46 -7.61
N ARG A 62 -27.07 12.64 -8.03
CA ARG A 62 -26.87 11.63 -9.08
C ARG A 62 -26.30 12.24 -10.37
N GLY A 63 -26.78 13.44 -10.75
CA GLY A 63 -26.26 14.16 -11.91
C GLY A 63 -24.80 14.56 -11.78
N ALA A 64 -24.37 15.05 -10.60
CA ALA A 64 -22.98 15.36 -10.33
C ALA A 64 -22.10 14.10 -10.35
N MET A 65 -22.61 12.98 -9.81
CA MET A 65 -21.92 11.69 -9.86
C MET A 65 -21.68 11.26 -11.31
N LEU A 66 -22.73 11.26 -12.15
CA LEU A 66 -22.65 10.85 -13.56
C LEU A 66 -21.79 11.81 -14.40
N HIS A 67 -21.70 13.08 -14.02
CA HIS A 67 -20.81 14.04 -14.66
C HIS A 67 -19.31 13.69 -14.44
N HIS A 68 -18.96 13.17 -13.26
CA HIS A 68 -17.58 12.78 -12.94
C HIS A 68 -17.25 11.34 -13.38
N PHE A 69 -18.23 10.44 -13.33
CA PHE A 69 -18.07 9.03 -13.65
C PHE A 69 -19.31 8.54 -14.37
N SER A 70 -19.21 8.47 -15.72
CA SER A 70 -20.33 8.11 -16.60
C SER A 70 -20.78 6.67 -16.43
N GLN A 71 -19.87 5.79 -15.97
CA GLN A 71 -20.09 4.36 -15.82
C GLN A 71 -19.50 3.85 -14.49
N ARG A 72 -20.09 2.78 -13.94
CA ARG A 72 -19.56 2.11 -12.72
C ARG A 72 -18.13 1.65 -12.92
N ALA A 73 -17.78 1.11 -14.08
CA ALA A 73 -16.43 0.65 -14.40
C ALA A 73 -15.38 1.78 -14.28
N GLU A 74 -15.72 2.97 -14.78
CA GLU A 74 -14.85 4.15 -14.66
C GLU A 74 -14.63 4.56 -13.21
N LEU A 75 -15.70 4.57 -12.40
CA LEU A 75 -15.62 4.84 -10.96
C LEU A 75 -14.75 3.82 -10.25
N VAL A 76 -14.96 2.52 -10.51
CA VAL A 76 -14.19 1.43 -9.89
C VAL A 76 -12.70 1.57 -10.23
N ARG A 77 -12.37 1.78 -11.50
CA ARG A 77 -10.98 1.98 -11.94
C ARG A 77 -10.32 3.15 -11.21
N ALA A 78 -10.98 4.30 -11.21
CA ALA A 78 -10.44 5.48 -10.52
C ALA A 78 -10.33 5.30 -8.99
N ALA A 79 -11.25 4.55 -8.37
CA ALA A 79 -11.19 4.23 -6.95
C ALA A 79 -10.03 3.27 -6.63
N VAL A 80 -9.75 2.29 -7.50
CA VAL A 80 -8.60 1.38 -7.36
C VAL A 80 -7.27 2.14 -7.49
N GLU A 81 -7.15 3.02 -8.49
CA GLU A 81 -5.98 3.89 -8.67
C GLU A 81 -5.77 4.78 -7.43
N HIS A 82 -6.83 5.40 -6.93
CA HIS A 82 -6.81 6.24 -5.74
C HIS A 82 -6.42 5.46 -4.48
N LEU A 83 -6.93 4.24 -4.31
CA LEU A 83 -6.55 3.34 -3.20
C LEU A 83 -5.04 3.08 -3.20
N HIS A 84 -4.47 2.71 -4.34
CA HIS A 84 -3.05 2.42 -4.46
C HIS A 84 -2.18 3.67 -4.25
N GLU A 85 -2.61 4.82 -4.75
CA GLU A 85 -1.94 6.10 -4.48
C GLU A 85 -1.90 6.42 -2.98
N LYS A 86 -3.02 6.27 -2.28
CA LYS A 86 -3.07 6.47 -0.81
C LYS A 86 -2.15 5.50 -0.07
N ARG A 87 -2.14 4.23 -0.46
CA ARG A 87 -1.24 3.22 0.15
C ARG A 87 0.23 3.59 -0.04
N LEU A 88 0.62 4.05 -1.23
CA LEU A 88 1.99 4.52 -1.50
C LEU A 88 2.33 5.77 -0.68
N GLN A 89 1.42 6.74 -0.58
CA GLN A 89 1.63 7.95 0.22
C GLN A 89 1.80 7.63 1.71
N GLU A 90 1.01 6.69 2.26
CA GLU A 90 1.19 6.22 3.63
C GLU A 90 2.56 5.56 3.80
N TYR A 91 2.97 4.70 2.88
CA TYR A 91 4.28 4.04 2.90
C TYR A 91 5.43 5.05 2.86
N GLU A 92 5.39 6.02 1.95
CA GLU A 92 6.41 7.07 1.87
C GLU A 92 6.50 7.92 3.12
N ARG A 93 5.35 8.29 3.70
CA ARG A 93 5.31 9.07 4.94
C ARG A 93 5.95 8.32 6.08
N ASP A 94 5.61 7.04 6.23
CA ASP A 94 6.08 6.22 7.34
C ASP A 94 7.58 5.89 7.19
N LEU A 95 8.07 5.68 5.95
CA LEU A 95 9.50 5.50 5.69
C LEU A 95 10.33 6.77 5.94
N ARG A 96 9.81 7.95 5.59
CA ARG A 96 10.49 9.22 5.88
C ARG A 96 10.58 9.52 7.37
N ALA A 97 9.73 8.92 8.17
CA ALA A 97 9.78 9.03 9.63
C ALA A 97 10.87 8.14 10.26
N LEU A 98 11.47 7.22 9.48
CA LEU A 98 12.59 6.40 9.94
C LEU A 98 13.87 7.26 9.99
N ASN A 99 14.63 7.12 11.09
CA ASN A 99 15.86 7.85 11.29
C ASN A 99 16.97 7.34 10.35
N GLU A 100 17.55 8.23 9.53
CA GLU A 100 18.64 7.89 8.60
C GLU A 100 19.92 7.40 9.31
N ASP A 101 20.08 7.69 10.60
CA ASP A 101 21.25 7.29 11.37
C ASP A 101 21.29 5.79 11.75
N ALA A 102 20.18 5.08 11.55
CA ALA A 102 20.02 3.68 11.95
C ALA A 102 20.22 2.68 10.79
N LYS A 103 21.25 2.83 9.97
CA LYS A 103 21.49 1.96 8.80
C LYS A 103 21.50 0.46 9.11
N HIS A 104 21.81 0.06 10.33
CA HIS A 104 21.84 -1.34 10.76
C HIS A 104 20.45 -1.89 11.14
N THR A 105 19.47 -1.02 11.40
CA THR A 105 18.09 -1.40 11.78
C THR A 105 17.07 -1.18 10.67
N LEU A 106 17.48 -0.55 9.56
CA LEU A 106 16.56 -0.17 8.46
C LEU A 106 15.71 -1.33 7.93
N VAL A 107 16.27 -2.54 7.86
CA VAL A 107 15.51 -3.73 7.41
C VAL A 107 14.42 -4.09 8.42
N ALA A 108 14.77 -4.15 9.70
CA ALA A 108 13.83 -4.47 10.77
C ALA A 108 12.75 -3.38 10.91
N GLU A 109 13.13 -2.11 10.79
CA GLU A 109 12.21 -0.98 10.79
C GLU A 109 11.30 -0.97 9.57
N GLY A 110 11.83 -1.32 8.38
CA GLY A 110 11.03 -1.49 7.16
C GLY A 110 9.96 -2.57 7.29
N ILE A 111 10.29 -3.69 7.96
CA ILE A 111 9.32 -4.75 8.28
C ILE A 111 8.23 -4.21 9.21
N GLU A 112 8.59 -3.41 10.22
CA GLU A 112 7.64 -2.80 11.16
C GLU A 112 6.72 -1.79 10.48
N VAL A 113 7.27 -0.94 9.62
CA VAL A 113 6.48 0.01 8.81
C VAL A 113 5.49 -0.76 7.94
N PHE A 114 5.95 -1.80 7.25
CA PHE A 114 5.08 -2.61 6.41
C PHE A 114 3.98 -3.30 7.22
N TRP A 115 4.31 -3.91 8.38
CA TRP A 115 3.33 -4.51 9.28
C TRP A 115 2.24 -3.51 9.70
N ARG A 116 2.63 -2.29 10.07
CA ARG A 116 1.68 -1.22 10.43
C ARG A 116 0.72 -0.88 9.30
N GLN A 117 1.21 -0.87 8.06
CA GLN A 117 0.37 -0.60 6.89
C GLN A 117 -0.66 -1.70 6.62
N LEU A 118 -0.31 -2.95 6.91
CA LEU A 118 -1.24 -4.07 6.81
C LEU A 118 -2.37 -4.01 7.86
N GLN A 119 -2.25 -3.16 8.87
CA GLN A 119 -3.32 -2.88 9.84
C GLN A 119 -4.22 -1.71 9.40
N SER A 120 -3.88 -1.04 8.30
CA SER A 120 -4.67 0.10 7.82
C SER A 120 -5.98 -0.35 7.17
N PRO A 121 -7.05 0.47 7.25
CA PRO A 121 -8.29 0.21 6.52
C PRO A 121 -8.10 0.09 5.01
N LEU A 122 -7.07 0.74 4.44
CA LEU A 122 -6.77 0.66 3.01
C LEU A 122 -6.34 -0.74 2.59
N PHE A 123 -5.62 -1.47 3.47
CA PHE A 123 -5.26 -2.85 3.19
C PHE A 123 -6.49 -3.78 3.22
N ALA A 124 -7.40 -3.58 4.17
CA ALA A 124 -8.65 -4.34 4.23
C ALA A 124 -9.51 -4.15 2.96
N ILE A 125 -9.63 -2.91 2.46
CA ILE A 125 -10.30 -2.61 1.18
C ILE A 125 -9.58 -3.32 0.02
N TYR A 126 -8.26 -3.30 -0.01
CA TYR A 126 -7.48 -3.99 -1.03
C TYR A 126 -7.72 -5.51 -1.02
N CYS A 127 -7.74 -6.14 0.15
CA CYS A 127 -8.05 -7.57 0.29
C CYS A 127 -9.47 -7.90 -0.21
N GLU A 128 -10.46 -7.08 0.10
CA GLU A 128 -11.83 -7.22 -0.41
C GLU A 128 -11.86 -7.21 -1.95
N LEU A 129 -11.15 -6.26 -2.57
CA LEU A 129 -11.07 -6.16 -4.02
C LEU A 129 -10.35 -7.36 -4.65
N LEU A 130 -9.28 -7.88 -4.02
CA LEU A 130 -8.57 -9.07 -4.48
C LEU A 130 -9.47 -10.32 -4.45
N VAL A 131 -10.24 -10.48 -3.39
CA VAL A 131 -11.17 -11.61 -3.26
C VAL A 131 -12.30 -11.49 -4.28
N ALA A 132 -12.89 -10.29 -4.44
CA ALA A 132 -13.94 -10.04 -5.41
C ALA A 132 -13.47 -10.27 -6.86
N ALA A 133 -12.24 -9.90 -7.19
CA ALA A 133 -11.64 -10.09 -8.52
C ALA A 133 -11.48 -11.57 -8.93
N ARG A 134 -11.60 -12.51 -8.01
CA ARG A 134 -11.56 -13.95 -8.32
C ARG A 134 -12.75 -14.39 -9.18
N THR A 135 -13.89 -13.74 -9.03
CA THR A 135 -15.15 -14.06 -9.69
C THR A 135 -15.70 -12.94 -10.56
N ASP A 136 -14.99 -11.81 -10.63
CA ASP A 136 -15.36 -10.63 -11.41
C ASP A 136 -14.21 -10.29 -12.38
N ASP A 137 -14.37 -10.69 -13.65
CA ASP A 137 -13.35 -10.51 -14.69
C ASP A 137 -13.14 -9.02 -15.05
N GLU A 138 -14.15 -8.17 -14.91
CA GLU A 138 -14.02 -6.72 -15.13
C GLU A 138 -13.16 -6.09 -14.03
N LEU A 139 -13.42 -6.42 -12.77
CA LEU A 139 -12.60 -5.98 -11.65
C LEU A 139 -11.15 -6.50 -11.77
N LYS A 140 -10.98 -7.76 -12.14
CA LYS A 140 -9.66 -8.36 -12.35
C LYS A 140 -8.84 -7.60 -13.39
N ARG A 141 -9.45 -7.27 -14.55
CA ARG A 141 -8.79 -6.47 -15.59
C ARG A 141 -8.46 -5.04 -15.14
N THR A 142 -9.26 -4.49 -14.24
CA THR A 142 -9.05 -3.16 -13.66
C THR A 142 -7.97 -3.17 -12.61
N LEU A 143 -7.94 -4.19 -11.77
CA LEU A 143 -7.05 -4.29 -10.61
C LEU A 143 -5.59 -4.60 -11.02
N ALA A 144 -5.39 -5.48 -12.01
CA ALA A 144 -4.07 -5.95 -12.40
C ALA A 144 -3.09 -4.83 -12.82
N PRO A 145 -3.44 -3.88 -13.72
CA PRO A 145 -2.53 -2.79 -14.09
C PRO A 145 -2.20 -1.86 -12.92
N ALA A 146 -3.17 -1.59 -12.05
CA ALA A 146 -2.98 -0.73 -10.86
C ALA A 146 -2.07 -1.42 -9.84
N GLN A 147 -2.19 -2.73 -9.65
CA GLN A 147 -1.33 -3.52 -8.80
C GLN A 147 0.12 -3.55 -9.34
N GLU A 148 0.30 -3.77 -10.64
CA GLU A 148 1.63 -3.71 -11.27
C GLU A 148 2.27 -2.33 -11.11
N ALA A 149 1.51 -1.25 -11.26
CA ALA A 149 2.00 0.10 -11.06
C ALA A 149 2.43 0.33 -9.60
N PHE A 150 1.64 -0.16 -8.64
CA PHE A 150 1.98 -0.14 -7.22
C PHE A 150 3.28 -0.91 -6.94
N GLU A 151 3.42 -2.12 -7.47
CA GLU A 151 4.62 -2.95 -7.28
C GLU A 151 5.87 -2.29 -7.86
N ARG A 152 5.79 -1.73 -9.07
CA ARG A 152 6.90 -0.95 -9.67
C ARG A 152 7.29 0.25 -8.82
N ALA A 153 6.32 1.01 -8.32
CA ALA A 153 6.59 2.16 -7.47
C ALA A 153 7.23 1.73 -6.16
N TRP A 154 6.74 0.66 -5.55
CA TRP A 154 7.30 0.09 -4.33
C TRP A 154 8.74 -0.41 -4.53
N GLN A 155 9.03 -1.13 -5.62
CA GLN A 155 10.38 -1.56 -5.97
C GLN A 155 11.33 -0.37 -6.15
N SER A 156 10.92 0.66 -6.88
CA SER A 156 11.72 1.89 -7.07
C SER A 156 12.05 2.57 -5.73
N ARG A 157 11.11 2.62 -4.79
CA ARG A 157 11.35 3.14 -3.43
C ARG A 157 12.33 2.29 -2.65
N SER A 158 12.17 0.98 -2.70
CA SER A 158 13.08 0.03 -2.04
C SER A 158 14.51 0.16 -2.56
N GLN A 159 14.69 0.35 -3.88
CA GLN A 159 16.00 0.61 -4.47
C GLN A 159 16.64 1.91 -3.98
N THR A 160 15.84 2.94 -3.75
CA THR A 160 16.33 4.23 -3.23
C THR A 160 16.79 4.12 -1.77
N ILE A 161 16.07 3.32 -0.97
CA ILE A 161 16.35 3.16 0.48
C ILE A 161 17.48 2.16 0.72
N PHE A 162 17.53 1.10 -0.07
CA PHE A 162 18.48 -0.01 0.07
C PHE A 162 19.29 -0.21 -1.21
N PRO A 163 20.07 0.80 -1.68
CA PRO A 163 20.72 0.75 -3.00
C PRO A 163 21.66 -0.45 -3.16
N ASP A 164 22.44 -0.78 -2.13
CA ASP A 164 23.39 -1.89 -2.17
C ASP A 164 22.71 -3.26 -2.10
N LEU A 165 21.70 -3.41 -1.24
CA LEU A 165 20.94 -4.65 -1.07
C LEU A 165 20.06 -4.95 -2.29
N ALA A 166 19.52 -3.92 -2.92
CA ALA A 166 18.62 -4.05 -4.07
C ALA A 166 19.32 -4.58 -5.34
N LEU A 167 20.66 -4.66 -5.35
CA LEU A 167 21.44 -5.34 -6.39
C LEU A 167 21.36 -6.87 -6.26
N SER A 168 21.02 -7.36 -5.07
CA SER A 168 20.99 -8.80 -4.77
C SER A 168 19.63 -9.43 -5.08
N LYS A 169 19.64 -10.59 -5.74
CA LYS A 169 18.45 -11.43 -5.93
C LYS A 169 17.85 -11.89 -4.60
N GLN A 170 18.71 -12.16 -3.61
CA GLN A 170 18.32 -12.62 -2.27
C GLN A 170 17.49 -11.55 -1.55
N PHE A 171 17.85 -10.27 -1.70
CA PHE A 171 17.05 -9.16 -1.17
C PHE A 171 15.61 -9.20 -1.68
N TRP A 172 15.42 -9.37 -2.98
CA TRP A 172 14.07 -9.39 -3.56
C TRP A 172 13.27 -10.63 -3.16
N ILE A 173 13.93 -11.78 -3.03
CA ILE A 173 13.28 -13.01 -2.54
C ILE A 173 12.88 -12.83 -1.07
N ALA A 174 13.78 -12.35 -0.20
CA ALA A 174 13.50 -12.12 1.21
C ALA A 174 12.36 -11.13 1.40
N THR A 175 12.37 -10.04 0.63
CA THR A 175 11.32 -9.02 0.65
C THR A 175 9.96 -9.57 0.21
N ALA A 176 9.92 -10.37 -0.86
CA ALA A 176 8.71 -11.01 -1.33
C ALA A 176 8.17 -12.02 -0.31
N ALA A 177 9.04 -12.86 0.27
CA ALA A 177 8.65 -13.83 1.30
C ALA A 177 8.10 -13.14 2.55
N THR A 178 8.78 -12.08 3.01
CA THR A 178 8.32 -11.24 4.13
C THR A 178 6.94 -10.66 3.85
N ARG A 179 6.73 -10.10 2.67
CA ARG A 179 5.45 -9.53 2.26
C ARG A 179 4.34 -10.57 2.33
N TYR A 180 4.49 -11.70 1.67
CA TYR A 180 3.46 -12.74 1.65
C TYR A 180 3.17 -13.32 3.04
N MET A 181 4.18 -13.47 3.88
CA MET A 181 4.00 -13.93 5.26
C MET A 181 3.19 -12.93 6.07
N LEU A 182 3.56 -11.66 6.04
CA LEU A 182 2.88 -10.62 6.80
C LEU A 182 1.46 -10.35 6.29
N GLU A 183 1.24 -10.34 4.98
CA GLU A 183 -0.11 -10.26 4.40
C GLU A 183 -0.99 -11.43 4.86
N GLY A 184 -0.46 -12.66 4.85
CA GLY A 184 -1.16 -13.84 5.35
C GLY A 184 -1.53 -13.74 6.83
N ILE A 185 -0.63 -13.23 7.67
CA ILE A 185 -0.89 -13.01 9.10
C ILE A 185 -1.97 -11.92 9.27
N ALA A 186 -1.86 -10.80 8.55
CA ALA A 186 -2.82 -9.70 8.64
C ALA A 186 -4.24 -10.14 8.23
N ILE A 187 -4.37 -10.86 7.13
CA ILE A 187 -5.65 -11.41 6.68
C ILE A 187 -6.25 -12.37 7.72
N ASN A 188 -5.42 -13.28 8.29
CA ASN A 188 -5.88 -14.21 9.32
C ASN A 188 -6.32 -13.51 10.61
N THR A 189 -5.59 -12.49 11.05
CA THR A 189 -5.93 -11.72 12.25
C THR A 189 -7.21 -10.93 12.07
N GLN A 190 -7.33 -10.21 10.97
CA GLN A 190 -8.52 -9.41 10.67
C GLN A 190 -9.78 -10.28 10.51
N SER A 191 -9.69 -11.38 9.74
CA SER A 191 -10.83 -12.28 9.47
C SER A 191 -11.34 -13.02 10.71
N ARG A 192 -10.49 -13.22 11.73
CA ARG A 192 -10.84 -13.89 12.97
C ARG A 192 -11.13 -12.93 14.12
N GLY A 193 -11.10 -11.63 13.90
CA GLY A 193 -11.27 -10.61 14.95
C GLY A 193 -10.18 -10.70 16.03
N ARG A 194 -9.00 -11.21 15.71
CA ARG A 194 -7.86 -11.30 16.63
C ARG A 194 -7.11 -9.98 16.68
N SER A 195 -6.52 -9.68 17.85
CA SER A 195 -5.64 -8.52 17.95
C SER A 195 -4.37 -8.73 17.09
N PRO A 196 -3.99 -7.74 16.27
CA PRO A 196 -2.71 -7.75 15.57
C PRO A 196 -1.51 -7.73 16.53
N ASP A 197 -1.72 -7.27 17.76
CA ASP A 197 -0.71 -7.17 18.83
C ASP A 197 -0.69 -8.40 19.74
N SER A 198 -1.20 -9.55 19.29
CA SER A 198 -1.11 -10.77 20.08
C SER A 198 0.36 -11.16 20.32
N ALA A 199 0.67 -11.74 21.49
CA ALA A 199 2.04 -12.19 21.82
C ALA A 199 2.63 -13.07 20.71
N TYR A 200 1.83 -13.99 20.17
CA TYR A 200 2.25 -14.86 19.07
C TYR A 200 2.60 -14.10 17.79
N THR A 201 1.84 -13.07 17.43
CA THR A 201 2.15 -12.21 16.28
C THR A 201 3.45 -11.45 16.50
N GLN A 202 3.66 -10.92 17.70
CA GLN A 202 4.89 -10.19 18.06
C GLN A 202 6.13 -11.11 18.05
N GLU A 203 6.00 -12.36 18.49
CA GLU A 203 7.07 -13.36 18.40
C GLU A 203 7.44 -13.64 16.93
N ILE A 204 6.45 -13.81 16.04
CA ILE A 204 6.71 -14.00 14.60
C ILE A 204 7.39 -12.78 13.99
N LEU A 205 6.94 -11.57 14.33
CA LEU A 205 7.54 -10.33 13.84
C LEU A 205 9.00 -10.20 14.30
N SER A 206 9.28 -10.50 15.56
CA SER A 206 10.65 -10.47 16.13
C SER A 206 11.55 -11.46 15.39
N TRP A 207 11.12 -12.71 15.27
CA TRP A 207 11.83 -13.74 14.53
C TRP A 207 12.11 -13.35 13.09
N LEU A 208 11.10 -12.78 12.41
CA LEU A 208 11.22 -12.37 11.01
C LEU A 208 12.22 -11.23 10.84
N LYS A 209 12.19 -10.22 11.72
CA LYS A 209 13.15 -9.11 11.73
C LYS A 209 14.59 -9.60 11.90
N GLU A 210 14.82 -10.48 12.86
CA GLU A 210 16.13 -11.06 13.12
C GLU A 210 16.64 -11.90 11.95
N THR A 211 15.79 -12.79 11.43
CA THR A 211 16.13 -13.72 10.33
C THR A 211 16.45 -12.96 9.05
N VAL A 212 15.60 -12.01 8.65
CA VAL A 212 15.80 -11.25 7.41
C VAL A 212 16.99 -10.30 7.52
N SER A 213 17.17 -9.65 8.67
CA SER A 213 18.34 -8.77 8.88
C SER A 213 19.64 -9.55 8.87
N GLY A 214 19.68 -10.73 9.49
CA GLY A 214 20.85 -11.65 9.47
C GLY A 214 21.18 -12.09 8.05
N LEU A 215 20.19 -12.61 7.31
CA LEU A 215 20.34 -13.05 5.92
C LEU A 215 20.91 -11.94 5.01
N LEU A 216 20.38 -10.72 5.13
CA LEU A 216 20.80 -9.59 4.28
C LEU A 216 22.17 -9.03 4.70
N SER A 217 22.55 -9.14 5.97
CA SER A 217 23.90 -8.79 6.44
C SER A 217 24.95 -9.72 5.85
N ASP A 218 24.68 -11.01 5.76
CA ASP A 218 25.58 -11.99 5.16
C ASP A 218 25.74 -11.77 3.66
N VAL A 219 24.67 -11.44 2.94
CA VAL A 219 24.73 -11.07 1.51
C VAL A 219 25.68 -9.89 1.29
N SER A 220 25.56 -8.83 2.08
CA SER A 220 26.41 -7.64 1.98
C SER A 220 27.88 -7.93 2.30
N ARG A 221 28.19 -8.95 3.07
CA ARG A 221 29.56 -9.41 3.37
C ARG A 221 30.16 -10.19 2.20
N ILE A 222 29.40 -11.10 1.62
CA ILE A 222 29.83 -11.93 0.50
C ILE A 222 30.15 -11.07 -0.72
N ASP A 223 29.28 -10.13 -1.07
CA ASP A 223 29.45 -9.25 -2.21
C ASP A 223 30.70 -8.36 -2.06
N ARG A 224 30.96 -7.83 -0.86
CA ARG A 224 32.20 -7.06 -0.58
C ARG A 224 33.46 -7.88 -0.73
N ASN A 225 33.48 -9.12 -0.23
CA ASN A 225 34.63 -10.00 -0.34
C ASN A 225 34.90 -10.41 -1.79
N THR A 226 33.85 -10.67 -2.57
CA THR A 226 33.97 -11.00 -4.00
C THR A 226 34.51 -9.81 -4.79
N ALA A 227 34.06 -8.60 -4.52
CA ALA A 227 34.53 -7.37 -5.17
C ALA A 227 36.01 -7.05 -4.81
N MET A 228 36.44 -7.34 -3.57
CA MET A 228 37.85 -7.18 -3.15
C MET A 228 38.77 -8.20 -3.83
N SER A 229 38.35 -9.46 -3.93
CA SER A 229 39.10 -10.51 -4.62
C SER A 229 39.27 -10.23 -6.12
N ALA A 230 38.23 -9.71 -6.78
CA ALA A 230 38.28 -9.34 -8.20
C ALA A 230 39.23 -8.16 -8.46
N LYS A 231 39.33 -7.19 -7.53
CA LYS A 231 40.27 -6.05 -7.62
C LYS A 231 41.71 -6.45 -7.32
N GLY A 232 41.95 -7.50 -6.50
CA GLY A 232 43.27 -8.05 -6.21
C GLY A 232 43.84 -8.80 -7.42
N ALA A 233 43.03 -9.58 -8.11
CA ALA A 233 43.43 -10.36 -9.28
C ALA A 233 43.70 -9.54 -10.57
N SER A 234 43.35 -8.26 -10.60
CA SER A 234 43.55 -7.35 -11.75
C SER A 234 44.82 -6.50 -11.62
N LYS A 235 45.66 -6.75 -10.58
CA LYS A 235 46.88 -6.02 -10.30
C LYS A 235 48.17 -6.89 -10.42
N GLU A 236 48.00 -8.16 -10.76
CA GLU A 236 49.11 -9.04 -11.19
C GLU A 236 49.08 -9.22 -12.72
#